data_d8e4b6a69566d887e76e2ee143858114
#
_entry.id   d8e4b6a69566d887e76e2ee143858114
#
_cell.length_a   1.000
_cell.length_b   1.000
_cell.length_c   1.000
_cell.angle_alpha   90.00
_cell.angle_beta   90.00
_cell.angle_gamma   90.00
#
_symmetry.space_group_name_H-M   'P 1'
#
loop_
_entity.id
_entity.type
_entity.pdbx_description
1 polymer ?
#
loop_
_entity_poly.entity_id
_entity_poly.type
_entity_poly.pdbx_seq_one_letter_code
_entity_poly.pdbx_strand_id
1 'polypeptide(L)'
;MKKIAIIGSGMMAKPVADYLLEVCNYEIIGVDQEVSKARNVIGDRSLGKAISLMIKDSYDLDPIVGEVDIVISMLPRPLHIHVAKSCLRHGKSMLTTSYQLPEVVALADEAKKKGILFLDEMGEDPGLDHMGTQMLLDEIRGEGGKAVDIKSYGCGLPAFEHNNNPMGYKFSWAPTGFFAAAKTGAAYYLKGKRIEVSGDQLFKHFRLVDIDGIGTFETYPNRDCKKYLELFGLTKDISFYRGLLRYPGYCNNMRYLGEIGLFDSKQMENFENVTYRQFTASLVGADAYKNDRKPEEKVAEFLNLDINADFIHRLKWLGFFEDRPIDIKKGTRLDVLLDRMLKKMSYEPHEKDMIIVHVEIIAEFPDKSGEKRLATMMMEGIPYSDSAMSRAVGLPVAIGTRMVLEGKINAVGAHIPPSLPGLYKPLLEELATHGFVFTKKTIPF
;
A
#
# COMPACT_ATOMS: atom_id res chain seq x y z
N MET A 1 -21.71 -23.15 10.57
CA MET A 1 -20.31 -22.62 10.53
C MET A 1 -20.33 -21.49 9.51
N LYS A 2 -19.58 -20.40 9.73
CA LYS A 2 -19.51 -19.30 8.77
C LYS A 2 -18.58 -19.68 7.63
N LYS A 3 -18.91 -19.28 6.40
CA LYS A 3 -18.16 -19.60 5.19
C LYS A 3 -17.77 -18.32 4.45
N ILE A 4 -16.50 -18.16 4.11
CA ILE A 4 -15.93 -16.93 3.58
C ILE A 4 -15.17 -17.22 2.28
N ALA A 5 -15.32 -16.37 1.27
CA ALA A 5 -14.49 -16.40 0.09
C ALA A 5 -13.37 -15.34 0.20
N ILE A 6 -12.12 -15.75 0.01
CA ILE A 6 -10.98 -14.86 -0.19
C ILE A 6 -10.66 -14.87 -1.69
N ILE A 7 -10.99 -13.78 -2.38
CA ILE A 7 -10.79 -13.63 -3.82
C ILE A 7 -9.48 -12.90 -4.08
N GLY A 8 -8.49 -13.61 -4.59
CA GLY A 8 -7.09 -13.19 -4.72
C GLY A 8 -6.23 -13.77 -3.60
N SER A 9 -5.27 -14.62 -3.97
CA SER A 9 -4.36 -15.33 -3.05
C SER A 9 -2.93 -14.84 -3.23
N GLY A 10 -2.75 -13.51 -3.23
CA GLY A 10 -1.46 -12.84 -3.30
C GLY A 10 -0.72 -12.83 -1.97
N MET A 11 0.38 -12.07 -1.91
CA MET A 11 1.31 -11.98 -0.77
C MET A 11 0.64 -11.60 0.57
N MET A 12 -0.49 -10.90 0.54
CA MET A 12 -1.20 -10.40 1.74
C MET A 12 -2.28 -11.35 2.25
N ALA A 13 -2.61 -12.43 1.52
CA ALA A 13 -3.80 -13.24 1.81
C ALA A 13 -3.59 -14.29 2.92
N LYS A 14 -2.33 -14.71 3.18
CA LYS A 14 -2.06 -15.77 4.15
C LYS A 14 -2.48 -15.39 5.58
N PRO A 15 -2.10 -14.23 6.15
CA PRO A 15 -2.56 -13.84 7.49
C PRO A 15 -4.09 -13.73 7.61
N VAL A 16 -4.79 -13.39 6.51
CA VAL A 16 -6.26 -13.38 6.47
C VAL A 16 -6.80 -14.80 6.67
N ALA A 17 -6.30 -15.75 5.89
CA ALA A 17 -6.71 -17.14 5.96
C ALA A 17 -6.37 -17.77 7.31
N ASP A 18 -5.16 -17.53 7.82
CA ASP A 18 -4.70 -18.06 9.11
C ASP A 18 -5.61 -17.60 10.25
N TYR A 19 -5.89 -16.29 10.33
CA TYR A 19 -6.78 -15.76 11.36
C TYR A 19 -8.19 -16.36 11.27
N LEU A 20 -8.78 -16.42 10.09
CA LEU A 20 -10.15 -16.90 9.93
C LEU A 20 -10.30 -18.41 10.09
N LEU A 21 -9.29 -19.20 9.69
CA LEU A 21 -9.28 -20.64 9.83
C LEU A 21 -8.94 -21.08 11.28
N GLU A 22 -7.90 -20.50 11.88
CA GLU A 22 -7.31 -20.99 13.12
C GLU A 22 -7.88 -20.31 14.37
N VAL A 23 -8.12 -18.99 14.30
CA VAL A 23 -8.68 -18.23 15.43
C VAL A 23 -10.21 -18.28 15.43
N CYS A 24 -10.82 -18.07 14.25
CA CYS A 24 -12.29 -18.03 14.14
C CYS A 24 -12.94 -19.40 13.87
N ASN A 25 -12.17 -20.38 13.39
CA ASN A 25 -12.67 -21.69 12.99
C ASN A 25 -13.79 -21.61 11.93
N TYR A 26 -13.58 -20.75 10.90
CA TYR A 26 -14.51 -20.56 9.78
C TYR A 26 -14.07 -21.36 8.55
N GLU A 27 -15.02 -21.70 7.67
CA GLU A 27 -14.71 -22.30 6.37
C GLU A 27 -14.21 -21.23 5.39
N ILE A 28 -13.12 -21.51 4.67
CA ILE A 28 -12.51 -20.57 3.71
C ILE A 28 -12.44 -21.20 2.31
N ILE A 29 -12.94 -20.45 1.32
CA ILE A 29 -12.66 -20.69 -0.09
C ILE A 29 -11.62 -19.69 -0.55
N GLY A 30 -10.39 -20.13 -0.77
CA GLY A 30 -9.34 -19.33 -1.39
C GLY A 30 -9.41 -19.42 -2.92
N VAL A 31 -9.45 -18.29 -3.59
CA VAL A 31 -9.64 -18.19 -5.05
C VAL A 31 -8.51 -17.42 -5.69
N ASP A 32 -7.88 -17.99 -6.71
CA ASP A 32 -6.89 -17.31 -7.55
C ASP A 32 -6.92 -17.92 -8.96
N GLN A 33 -6.45 -17.19 -9.96
CA GLN A 33 -6.26 -17.77 -11.32
C GLN A 33 -5.22 -18.90 -11.29
N GLU A 34 -4.23 -18.81 -10.42
CA GLU A 34 -3.22 -19.82 -10.16
C GLU A 34 -3.60 -20.59 -8.87
N VAL A 35 -4.16 -21.77 -9.01
CA VAL A 35 -4.61 -22.58 -7.86
C VAL A 35 -3.51 -22.89 -6.86
N SER A 36 -2.26 -22.92 -7.27
CA SER A 36 -1.09 -23.08 -6.40
C SER A 36 -0.99 -21.95 -5.37
N LYS A 37 -1.28 -20.71 -5.75
CA LYS A 37 -1.30 -19.57 -4.83
C LYS A 37 -2.41 -19.74 -3.78
N ALA A 38 -3.61 -20.12 -4.22
CA ALA A 38 -4.72 -20.39 -3.30
C ALA A 38 -4.40 -21.54 -2.34
N ARG A 39 -3.76 -22.62 -2.82
CA ARG A 39 -3.30 -23.73 -1.97
C ARG A 39 -2.25 -23.28 -0.95
N ASN A 40 -1.30 -22.44 -1.34
CA ASN A 40 -0.29 -21.92 -0.43
C ASN A 40 -0.89 -21.06 0.69
N VAL A 41 -1.95 -20.30 0.39
CA VAL A 41 -2.67 -19.49 1.39
C VAL A 41 -3.51 -20.37 2.32
N ILE A 42 -4.23 -21.34 1.79
CA ILE A 42 -5.12 -22.24 2.57
C ILE A 42 -4.31 -23.32 3.33
N GLY A 43 -3.25 -23.84 2.73
CA GLY A 43 -2.51 -24.99 3.27
C GLY A 43 -3.36 -26.26 3.28
N ASP A 44 -2.96 -27.22 4.15
CA ASP A 44 -3.63 -28.53 4.30
C ASP A 44 -4.75 -28.51 5.35
N ARG A 45 -5.30 -27.33 5.65
CA ARG A 45 -6.35 -27.15 6.68
C ARG A 45 -7.70 -27.67 6.20
N SER A 46 -8.36 -28.50 7.04
CA SER A 46 -9.61 -29.20 6.70
C SER A 46 -10.80 -28.26 6.37
N LEU A 47 -10.80 -27.04 6.94
CA LEU A 47 -11.82 -26.02 6.68
C LEU A 47 -11.47 -25.13 5.49
N GLY A 48 -10.38 -25.41 4.80
CA GLY A 48 -9.89 -24.64 3.65
C GLY A 48 -10.12 -25.36 2.32
N LYS A 49 -10.57 -24.63 1.31
CA LYS A 49 -10.69 -25.11 -0.07
C LYS A 49 -10.04 -24.12 -1.03
N ALA A 50 -9.17 -24.59 -1.91
CA ALA A 50 -8.54 -23.79 -2.95
C ALA A 50 -9.23 -24.01 -4.31
N ILE A 51 -9.57 -22.91 -5.00
CA ILE A 51 -10.24 -22.93 -6.30
C ILE A 51 -9.43 -22.09 -7.31
N SER A 52 -9.28 -22.61 -8.53
CA SER A 52 -8.78 -21.83 -9.68
C SER A 52 -9.93 -21.11 -10.35
N LEU A 53 -9.83 -19.79 -10.51
CA LEU A 53 -10.80 -19.00 -11.25
C LEU A 53 -10.12 -17.81 -11.92
N MET A 54 -10.30 -17.69 -13.25
CA MET A 54 -9.94 -16.50 -14.00
C MET A 54 -11.16 -15.59 -14.09
N ILE A 55 -11.09 -14.42 -13.49
CA ILE A 55 -12.18 -13.45 -13.48
C ILE A 55 -12.07 -12.58 -14.73
N LYS A 56 -13.04 -12.72 -15.63
CA LYS A 56 -13.23 -11.88 -16.82
C LYS A 56 -14.31 -10.84 -16.59
N ASP A 57 -15.37 -11.25 -15.90
CA ASP A 57 -16.45 -10.37 -15.48
C ASP A 57 -17.02 -10.77 -14.11
N SER A 58 -18.09 -10.09 -13.69
CA SER A 58 -18.68 -10.33 -12.37
C SER A 58 -19.46 -11.63 -12.26
N TYR A 59 -19.92 -12.24 -13.37
CA TYR A 59 -20.71 -13.47 -13.36
C TYR A 59 -19.86 -14.72 -13.10
N ASP A 60 -18.57 -14.66 -13.45
CA ASP A 60 -17.63 -15.74 -13.13
C ASP A 60 -17.57 -16.04 -11.63
N LEU A 61 -17.85 -15.03 -10.79
CA LEU A 61 -17.81 -15.12 -9.33
C LEU A 61 -19.09 -15.66 -8.70
N ASP A 62 -20.21 -15.65 -9.41
CA ASP A 62 -21.53 -15.97 -8.86
C ASP A 62 -21.63 -17.37 -8.23
N PRO A 63 -21.01 -18.42 -8.79
CA PRO A 63 -21.06 -19.76 -8.17
C PRO A 63 -20.38 -19.80 -6.79
N ILE A 64 -19.34 -18.96 -6.57
CA ILE A 64 -18.61 -18.91 -5.31
C ILE A 64 -19.30 -17.96 -4.33
N VAL A 65 -19.66 -16.76 -4.79
CA VAL A 65 -20.29 -15.73 -3.95
C VAL A 65 -21.66 -16.18 -3.43
N GLY A 66 -22.41 -16.95 -4.24
CA GLY A 66 -23.70 -17.51 -3.82
C GLY A 66 -23.60 -18.48 -2.64
N GLU A 67 -22.49 -19.18 -2.47
CA GLU A 67 -22.29 -20.23 -1.47
C GLU A 67 -21.70 -19.73 -0.13
N VAL A 68 -21.26 -18.47 -0.03
CA VAL A 68 -20.57 -17.97 1.15
C VAL A 68 -21.41 -16.94 1.92
N ASP A 69 -21.04 -16.66 3.17
CA ASP A 69 -21.70 -15.65 3.99
C ASP A 69 -21.17 -14.25 3.68
N ILE A 70 -19.88 -14.12 3.37
CA ILE A 70 -19.18 -12.86 3.13
C ILE A 70 -17.98 -13.06 2.21
N VAL A 71 -17.54 -11.99 1.55
CA VAL A 71 -16.42 -12.01 0.61
C VAL A 71 -15.33 -11.04 1.05
N ILE A 72 -14.07 -11.48 0.99
CA ILE A 72 -12.89 -10.63 1.11
C ILE A 72 -12.24 -10.53 -0.27
N SER A 73 -12.12 -9.32 -0.80
CA SER A 73 -11.48 -9.10 -2.10
C SER A 73 -10.04 -8.61 -1.90
N MET A 74 -9.08 -9.47 -2.26
CA MET A 74 -7.63 -9.22 -2.21
C MET A 74 -7.03 -9.07 -3.61
N LEU A 75 -7.86 -8.74 -4.59
CA LEU A 75 -7.49 -8.57 -5.98
C LEU A 75 -6.77 -7.23 -6.24
N PRO A 76 -6.12 -7.06 -7.41
CA PRO A 76 -5.75 -5.74 -7.90
C PRO A 76 -6.96 -4.80 -7.99
N ARG A 77 -6.75 -3.54 -7.61
CA ARG A 77 -7.78 -2.53 -7.43
C ARG A 77 -8.87 -2.48 -8.52
N PRO A 78 -8.57 -2.51 -9.84
CA PRO A 78 -9.59 -2.42 -10.89
C PRO A 78 -10.60 -3.59 -10.91
N LEU A 79 -10.28 -4.72 -10.26
CA LEU A 79 -11.11 -5.91 -10.28
C LEU A 79 -12.13 -5.96 -9.14
N HIS A 80 -12.03 -5.11 -8.12
CA HIS A 80 -12.98 -5.11 -7.00
C HIS A 80 -14.42 -4.84 -7.42
N ILE A 81 -14.64 -4.09 -8.51
CA ILE A 81 -15.99 -3.83 -9.02
C ILE A 81 -16.70 -5.11 -9.48
N HIS A 82 -15.98 -6.10 -10.01
CA HIS A 82 -16.56 -7.39 -10.40
C HIS A 82 -17.04 -8.16 -9.16
N VAL A 83 -16.24 -8.15 -8.09
CA VAL A 83 -16.61 -8.76 -6.81
C VAL A 83 -17.82 -8.06 -6.21
N ALA A 84 -17.81 -6.72 -6.13
CA ALA A 84 -18.91 -5.93 -5.60
C ALA A 84 -20.23 -6.18 -6.35
N LYS A 85 -20.21 -6.25 -7.69
CA LYS A 85 -21.40 -6.57 -8.49
C LYS A 85 -21.93 -7.98 -8.23
N SER A 86 -21.07 -8.98 -8.10
CA SER A 86 -21.50 -10.34 -7.73
C SER A 86 -22.06 -10.36 -6.32
N CYS A 87 -21.40 -9.73 -5.35
CA CYS A 87 -21.90 -9.59 -3.97
C CYS A 87 -23.26 -8.91 -3.92
N LEU A 88 -23.47 -7.87 -4.71
CA LEU A 88 -24.75 -7.17 -4.81
C LEU A 88 -25.86 -8.10 -5.33
N ARG A 89 -25.61 -8.92 -6.37
CA ARG A 89 -26.61 -9.88 -6.88
C ARG A 89 -27.01 -10.90 -5.82
N HIS A 90 -26.04 -11.41 -5.09
CA HIS A 90 -26.25 -12.49 -4.11
C HIS A 90 -26.55 -12.00 -2.68
N GLY A 91 -26.64 -10.67 -2.46
CA GLY A 91 -26.94 -10.10 -1.12
C GLY A 91 -25.82 -10.38 -0.11
N LYS A 92 -24.55 -10.34 -0.53
CA LYS A 92 -23.38 -10.60 0.32
C LYS A 92 -22.57 -9.34 0.56
N SER A 93 -22.08 -9.17 1.77
CA SER A 93 -21.13 -8.09 2.08
C SER A 93 -19.73 -8.39 1.55
N MET A 94 -18.98 -7.34 1.24
CA MET A 94 -17.59 -7.42 0.76
C MET A 94 -16.69 -6.51 1.59
N LEU A 95 -15.50 -7.02 1.95
CA LEU A 95 -14.43 -6.21 2.51
C LEU A 95 -13.22 -6.24 1.57
N THR A 96 -12.44 -5.15 1.58
CA THR A 96 -11.16 -5.09 0.87
C THR A 96 -10.18 -4.15 1.56
N THR A 97 -8.89 -4.39 1.35
CA THR A 97 -7.79 -3.57 1.86
C THR A 97 -7.43 -2.40 0.96
N SER A 98 -8.00 -2.36 -0.25
CA SER A 98 -7.68 -1.37 -1.28
C SER A 98 -8.43 -0.06 -1.10
N TYR A 99 -7.87 1.01 -1.68
CA TYR A 99 -8.57 2.28 -1.82
C TYR A 99 -9.92 2.12 -2.49
N GLN A 100 -10.93 2.75 -1.93
CA GLN A 100 -12.31 2.73 -2.44
C GLN A 100 -12.39 3.17 -3.91
N LEU A 101 -13.14 2.42 -4.71
CA LEU A 101 -13.41 2.72 -6.11
C LEU A 101 -14.69 3.55 -6.25
N PRO A 102 -14.70 4.62 -7.08
CA PRO A 102 -15.91 5.37 -7.37
C PRO A 102 -17.06 4.49 -7.88
N GLU A 103 -16.76 3.46 -8.67
CA GLU A 103 -17.72 2.50 -9.20
C GLU A 103 -18.36 1.65 -8.10
N VAL A 104 -17.64 1.33 -7.03
CA VAL A 104 -18.18 0.63 -5.85
C VAL A 104 -19.04 1.59 -5.03
N VAL A 105 -18.62 2.84 -4.87
CA VAL A 105 -19.43 3.88 -4.20
C VAL A 105 -20.76 4.09 -4.92
N ALA A 106 -20.77 4.05 -6.25
CA ALA A 106 -21.99 4.17 -7.04
C ALA A 106 -23.03 3.05 -6.74
N LEU A 107 -22.59 1.93 -6.19
CA LEU A 107 -23.49 0.82 -5.77
C LEU A 107 -24.01 0.98 -4.34
N ALA A 108 -23.63 2.03 -3.62
CA ALA A 108 -23.92 2.18 -2.18
C ALA A 108 -25.44 2.14 -1.86
N ASP A 109 -26.28 2.81 -2.67
CA ASP A 109 -27.73 2.85 -2.42
C ASP A 109 -28.41 1.50 -2.70
N GLU A 110 -27.94 0.75 -3.68
CA GLU A 110 -28.41 -0.61 -3.92
C GLU A 110 -27.96 -1.56 -2.82
N ALA A 111 -26.73 -1.42 -2.35
CA ALA A 111 -26.22 -2.18 -1.20
C ALA A 111 -27.03 -1.91 0.06
N LYS A 112 -27.38 -0.62 0.34
CA LYS A 112 -28.29 -0.25 1.45
C LYS A 112 -29.64 -0.92 1.34
N LYS A 113 -30.28 -0.90 0.16
CA LYS A 113 -31.59 -1.55 -0.08
C LYS A 113 -31.54 -3.07 0.18
N LYS A 114 -30.40 -3.70 -0.05
CA LYS A 114 -30.17 -5.12 0.18
C LYS A 114 -29.65 -5.47 1.58
N GLY A 115 -29.41 -4.46 2.42
CA GLY A 115 -28.87 -4.67 3.78
C GLY A 115 -27.43 -5.20 3.80
N ILE A 116 -26.64 -4.92 2.77
CA ILE A 116 -25.23 -5.37 2.67
C ILE A 116 -24.25 -4.22 2.82
N LEU A 117 -23.04 -4.56 3.23
CA LEU A 117 -21.91 -3.65 3.45
C LEU A 117 -20.82 -3.90 2.41
N PHE A 118 -20.33 -2.82 1.79
CA PHE A 118 -19.02 -2.76 1.14
C PHE A 118 -18.10 -1.93 2.03
N LEU A 119 -17.09 -2.57 2.62
CA LEU A 119 -16.13 -1.94 3.52
C LEU A 119 -14.74 -1.99 2.89
N ASP A 120 -14.33 -0.87 2.34
CA ASP A 120 -13.05 -0.70 1.69
C ASP A 120 -12.00 -0.13 2.67
N GLU A 121 -10.72 -0.11 2.27
CA GLU A 121 -9.62 0.53 3.02
C GLU A 121 -9.35 -0.11 4.40
N MET A 122 -9.50 -1.43 4.49
CA MET A 122 -9.23 -2.21 5.70
C MET A 122 -7.82 -2.81 5.71
N GLY A 123 -6.80 -2.00 5.36
CA GLY A 123 -5.40 -2.39 5.28
C GLY A 123 -4.48 -1.60 6.21
N GLU A 124 -3.23 -1.38 5.77
CA GLU A 124 -2.24 -0.59 6.50
C GLU A 124 -2.33 0.90 6.10
N ASP A 125 -2.04 1.24 4.84
CA ASP A 125 -2.27 2.53 4.18
C ASP A 125 -2.88 2.26 2.79
N PRO A 126 -4.20 2.27 2.71
CA PRO A 126 -5.19 2.85 3.64
C PRO A 126 -5.71 1.84 4.69
N GLY A 127 -5.92 2.33 5.91
CA GLY A 127 -6.57 1.57 6.99
C GLY A 127 -6.06 1.93 8.38
N LEU A 128 -4.95 1.33 8.83
CA LEU A 128 -4.36 1.61 10.15
C LEU A 128 -3.97 3.07 10.32
N ASP A 129 -3.50 3.73 9.24
CA ASP A 129 -3.20 5.16 9.19
C ASP A 129 -4.44 6.01 9.53
N HIS A 130 -5.60 5.62 9.01
CA HIS A 130 -6.88 6.28 9.30
C HIS A 130 -7.35 6.03 10.74
N MET A 131 -7.17 4.81 11.22
CA MET A 131 -7.56 4.44 12.59
C MET A 131 -6.71 5.16 13.63
N GLY A 132 -5.40 5.27 13.41
CA GLY A 132 -4.50 6.06 14.25
C GLY A 132 -4.84 7.55 14.25
N THR A 133 -5.19 8.09 13.08
CA THR A 133 -5.65 9.48 12.93
C THR A 133 -6.96 9.70 13.70
N GLN A 134 -7.95 8.83 13.51
CA GLN A 134 -9.25 8.95 14.21
C GLN A 134 -9.10 8.83 15.72
N MET A 135 -8.25 7.91 16.19
CA MET A 135 -7.97 7.73 17.62
C MET A 135 -7.47 9.04 18.26
N LEU A 136 -6.47 9.69 17.67
CA LEU A 136 -5.95 10.95 18.18
C LEU A 136 -6.97 12.09 18.07
N LEU A 137 -7.74 12.15 16.98
CA LEU A 137 -8.79 13.17 16.81
C LEU A 137 -9.89 13.04 17.85
N ASP A 138 -10.31 11.83 18.19
CA ASP A 138 -11.34 11.59 19.19
C ASP A 138 -10.84 11.95 20.61
N GLU A 139 -9.57 11.68 20.94
CA GLU A 139 -8.94 12.09 22.18
C GLU A 139 -8.91 13.62 22.29
N ILE A 140 -8.39 14.32 21.26
CA ILE A 140 -8.32 15.79 21.22
C ILE A 140 -9.72 16.41 21.38
N ARG A 141 -10.71 15.90 20.67
CA ARG A 141 -12.10 16.38 20.74
C ARG A 141 -12.74 16.11 22.10
N GLY A 142 -12.46 14.94 22.68
CA GLY A 142 -12.93 14.58 24.03
C GLY A 142 -12.42 15.52 25.12
N GLU A 143 -11.25 16.12 24.90
CA GLU A 143 -10.64 17.12 25.77
C GLU A 143 -11.03 18.57 25.38
N GLY A 144 -11.91 18.76 24.40
CA GLY A 144 -12.37 20.06 23.92
C GLY A 144 -11.41 20.76 22.96
N GLY A 145 -10.37 20.07 22.51
CA GLY A 145 -9.37 20.60 21.57
C GLY A 145 -9.83 20.53 20.09
N LYS A 146 -9.13 21.26 19.25
CA LYS A 146 -9.31 21.32 17.79
C LYS A 146 -7.99 21.00 17.08
N ALA A 147 -8.00 20.04 16.14
CA ALA A 147 -6.85 19.80 15.28
C ALA A 147 -6.66 20.93 14.25
N VAL A 148 -5.44 21.40 14.06
CA VAL A 148 -5.07 22.47 13.11
C VAL A 148 -4.03 22.02 12.06
N ASP A 149 -3.22 21.00 12.36
CA ASP A 149 -2.27 20.38 11.42
C ASP A 149 -2.27 18.87 11.66
N ILE A 150 -2.48 18.09 10.63
CA ILE A 150 -2.50 16.63 10.67
C ILE A 150 -1.52 16.11 9.64
N LYS A 151 -0.64 15.21 10.07
CA LYS A 151 0.25 14.46 9.20
C LYS A 151 0.13 12.98 9.52
N SER A 152 -0.15 12.18 8.51
CA SER A 152 -0.25 10.73 8.60
C SER A 152 0.73 10.09 7.64
N TYR A 153 1.50 9.13 8.13
CA TYR A 153 2.54 8.44 7.38
C TYR A 153 2.39 6.93 7.52
N GLY A 154 2.57 6.22 6.41
CA GLY A 154 2.65 4.78 6.36
C GLY A 154 3.87 4.31 5.58
N CYS A 155 4.33 3.09 5.80
CA CYS A 155 5.34 2.45 4.96
C CYS A 155 5.45 0.94 5.16
N GLY A 156 5.96 0.28 4.10
CA GLY A 156 6.62 -1.02 4.19
C GLY A 156 8.05 -0.88 3.70
N LEU A 157 9.01 -1.20 4.55
CA LEU A 157 10.45 -1.06 4.32
C LEU A 157 11.17 -2.32 4.77
N PRO A 158 12.40 -2.62 4.29
CA PRO A 158 13.24 -3.59 4.98
C PRO A 158 13.53 -3.11 6.41
N ALA A 159 13.51 -4.03 7.38
CA ALA A 159 13.96 -3.75 8.73
C ALA A 159 15.40 -3.20 8.69
N PHE A 160 15.81 -2.44 9.71
CA PHE A 160 17.10 -1.75 9.68
C PHE A 160 18.28 -2.67 9.38
N GLU A 161 18.34 -3.84 10.02
CA GLU A 161 19.37 -4.85 9.83
C GLU A 161 19.31 -5.57 8.47
N HIS A 162 18.17 -5.47 7.77
CA HIS A 162 17.94 -6.08 6.45
C HIS A 162 17.85 -5.07 5.32
N ASN A 163 18.17 -3.80 5.59
CA ASN A 163 18.33 -2.76 4.59
C ASN A 163 19.72 -2.83 3.94
N ASN A 164 20.00 -3.94 3.28
CA ASN A 164 21.31 -4.37 2.80
C ASN A 164 21.54 -4.15 1.29
N ASN A 165 20.77 -3.27 0.67
CA ASN A 165 20.95 -2.90 -0.73
C ASN A 165 20.94 -1.37 -0.91
N PRO A 166 21.64 -0.83 -1.93
CA PRO A 166 21.79 0.60 -2.09
C PRO A 166 20.49 1.33 -2.46
N MET A 167 19.43 0.61 -2.88
CA MET A 167 18.14 1.22 -3.21
C MET A 167 17.33 1.59 -1.96
N GLY A 168 17.67 1.05 -0.77
CA GLY A 168 16.95 1.27 0.47
C GLY A 168 15.50 0.77 0.42
N TYR A 169 15.24 -0.28 -0.37
CA TYR A 169 13.90 -0.82 -0.55
C TYR A 169 13.95 -2.30 -0.94
N LYS A 170 12.95 -3.07 -0.51
CA LYS A 170 12.63 -4.43 -0.96
C LYS A 170 11.12 -4.58 -1.12
N PHE A 171 10.70 -5.48 -2.00
CA PHE A 171 9.27 -5.67 -2.29
C PHE A 171 8.63 -6.64 -1.29
N SER A 172 7.83 -6.12 -0.36
CA SER A 172 6.94 -6.89 0.52
C SER A 172 5.49 -6.97 0.00
N TRP A 173 5.17 -6.30 -1.12
CA TRP A 173 3.85 -6.29 -1.75
C TRP A 173 3.95 -6.19 -3.28
N ALA A 174 2.81 -6.22 -3.98
CA ALA A 174 2.75 -6.34 -5.44
C ALA A 174 3.49 -5.21 -6.18
N PRO A 175 4.58 -5.50 -6.91
CA PRO A 175 5.41 -4.49 -7.58
C PRO A 175 4.66 -3.67 -8.63
N THR A 176 3.70 -4.27 -9.33
CA THR A 176 2.84 -3.57 -10.29
C THR A 176 2.01 -2.45 -9.63
N GLY A 177 1.49 -2.70 -8.44
CA GLY A 177 0.79 -1.70 -7.64
C GLY A 177 1.70 -0.56 -7.17
N PHE A 178 2.94 -0.89 -6.83
CA PHE A 178 3.96 0.09 -6.45
C PHE A 178 4.20 1.14 -7.55
N PHE A 179 4.46 0.72 -8.79
CA PHE A 179 4.71 1.66 -9.90
C PHE A 179 3.45 2.38 -10.37
N ALA A 180 2.27 1.77 -10.27
CA ALA A 180 1.00 2.47 -10.50
C ALA A 180 0.79 3.60 -9.48
N ALA A 181 1.12 3.37 -8.21
CA ALA A 181 1.08 4.40 -7.17
C ALA A 181 2.07 5.53 -7.44
N ALA A 182 3.29 5.21 -7.85
CA ALA A 182 4.34 6.18 -8.19
C ALA A 182 3.98 7.13 -9.34
N LYS A 183 3.06 6.73 -10.23
CA LYS A 183 2.56 7.56 -11.34
C LYS A 183 1.30 8.34 -11.00
N THR A 184 0.65 8.04 -9.89
CA THR A 184 -0.57 8.73 -9.47
C THR A 184 -0.18 10.01 -8.76
N GLY A 185 -0.74 11.14 -9.17
CA GLY A 185 -0.57 12.40 -8.46
C GLY A 185 -1.15 12.35 -7.05
N ALA A 186 -0.83 13.36 -6.26
CA ALA A 186 -1.30 13.53 -4.89
C ALA A 186 -1.84 14.94 -4.68
N ALA A 187 -2.67 15.12 -3.65
CA ALA A 187 -3.09 16.44 -3.22
C ALA A 187 -3.23 16.47 -1.70
N TYR A 188 -2.76 17.55 -1.10
CA TYR A 188 -2.81 17.77 0.35
C TYR A 188 -3.17 19.23 0.66
N TYR A 189 -3.41 19.53 1.93
CA TYR A 189 -3.75 20.88 2.37
C TYR A 189 -2.62 21.44 3.25
N LEU A 190 -2.28 22.70 3.00
CA LEU A 190 -1.32 23.46 3.83
C LEU A 190 -1.97 24.80 4.20
N LYS A 191 -2.31 24.97 5.48
CA LYS A 191 -2.99 26.16 6.02
C LYS A 191 -4.18 26.57 5.14
N GLY A 192 -5.06 25.62 4.86
CA GLY A 192 -6.25 25.79 4.05
C GLY A 192 -6.04 25.81 2.52
N LYS A 193 -4.81 25.94 2.07
CA LYS A 193 -4.49 25.94 0.64
C LYS A 193 -4.29 24.51 0.14
N ARG A 194 -5.06 24.11 -0.88
CA ARG A 194 -4.87 22.83 -1.59
C ARG A 194 -3.61 22.88 -2.46
N ILE A 195 -2.73 21.94 -2.27
CA ILE A 195 -1.52 21.73 -3.06
C ILE A 195 -1.69 20.46 -3.87
N GLU A 196 -1.62 20.58 -5.18
CA GLU A 196 -1.68 19.45 -6.12
C GLU A 196 -0.29 19.13 -6.64
N VAL A 197 0.05 17.85 -6.67
CA VAL A 197 1.33 17.32 -7.13
C VAL A 197 1.04 16.29 -8.21
N SER A 198 1.48 16.55 -9.44
CA SER A 198 1.37 15.58 -10.54
C SER A 198 2.27 14.37 -10.31
N GLY A 199 1.96 13.24 -10.94
CA GLY A 199 2.72 11.99 -10.73
C GLY A 199 4.19 12.11 -11.12
N ASP A 200 4.52 12.86 -12.17
CA ASP A 200 5.89 13.13 -12.62
C ASP A 200 6.69 14.03 -11.67
N GLN A 201 6.01 14.81 -10.82
CA GLN A 201 6.62 15.68 -9.82
C GLN A 201 6.63 15.07 -8.41
N LEU A 202 5.99 13.91 -8.23
CA LEU A 202 5.75 13.32 -6.92
C LEU A 202 7.02 13.20 -6.08
N PHE A 203 8.08 12.64 -6.64
CA PHE A 203 9.35 12.43 -5.96
C PHE A 203 10.23 13.69 -5.84
N LYS A 204 9.84 14.82 -6.45
CA LYS A 204 10.47 16.14 -6.22
C LYS A 204 9.88 16.86 -5.02
N HIS A 205 8.68 16.47 -4.60
CA HIS A 205 7.96 17.02 -3.44
C HIS A 205 8.20 16.22 -2.15
N PHE A 206 9.42 15.73 -1.95
CA PHE A 206 9.77 15.04 -0.71
C PHE A 206 10.29 16.01 0.36
N ARG A 207 10.22 15.58 1.60
CA ARG A 207 10.82 16.23 2.77
C ARG A 207 11.34 15.19 3.74
N LEU A 208 12.20 15.60 4.66
CA LEU A 208 12.65 14.74 5.75
C LEU A 208 11.65 14.79 6.92
N VAL A 209 11.44 13.64 7.53
CA VAL A 209 10.66 13.46 8.76
C VAL A 209 11.53 12.67 9.72
N ASP A 210 11.70 13.22 10.92
CA ASP A 210 12.38 12.54 12.01
C ASP A 210 11.33 11.96 12.95
N ILE A 211 11.39 10.65 13.18
CA ILE A 211 10.50 9.94 14.09
C ILE A 211 11.31 9.54 15.32
N ASP A 212 10.99 10.16 16.44
CA ASP A 212 11.70 10.02 17.71
C ASP A 212 11.89 8.54 18.11
N GLY A 213 13.13 8.17 18.37
CA GLY A 213 13.51 6.80 18.73
C GLY A 213 13.54 5.79 17.58
N ILE A 214 13.19 6.20 16.34
CA ILE A 214 13.18 5.32 15.17
C ILE A 214 14.19 5.78 14.12
N GLY A 215 14.13 7.04 13.67
CA GLY A 215 15.10 7.56 12.70
C GLY A 215 14.50 8.58 11.74
N THR A 216 15.35 9.01 10.81
CA THR A 216 15.00 10.01 9.78
C THR A 216 14.64 9.32 8.47
N PHE A 217 13.52 9.73 7.90
CA PHE A 217 12.97 9.20 6.64
C PHE A 217 12.70 10.32 5.63
N GLU A 218 12.74 9.99 4.36
CA GLU A 218 12.10 10.80 3.32
C GLU A 218 10.61 10.50 3.29
N THR A 219 9.78 11.53 3.10
CA THR A 219 8.35 11.36 2.84
C THR A 219 7.92 12.15 1.62
N TYR A 220 7.07 11.57 0.80
CA TYR A 220 6.41 12.20 -0.33
C TYR A 220 4.89 12.02 -0.23
N PRO A 221 4.07 12.94 -0.81
CA PRO A 221 2.63 12.91 -0.62
C PRO A 221 1.99 11.66 -1.24
N ASN A 222 0.98 11.10 -0.54
CA ASN A 222 0.25 9.90 -0.94
C ASN A 222 -1.23 10.19 -1.19
N ARG A 223 -1.68 10.11 -2.45
CA ARG A 223 -3.07 10.26 -2.88
C ARG A 223 -3.68 11.65 -2.56
N ASP A 224 -4.98 11.78 -2.79
CA ASP A 224 -5.75 13.00 -2.50
C ASP A 224 -6.36 12.93 -1.09
N CYS A 225 -6.00 13.90 -0.24
CA CYS A 225 -6.50 14.01 1.12
C CYS A 225 -7.94 14.55 1.22
N LYS A 226 -8.54 15.05 0.14
CA LYS A 226 -9.81 15.80 0.18
C LYS A 226 -10.94 15.05 0.87
N LYS A 227 -11.19 13.79 0.46
CA LYS A 227 -12.30 13.01 1.03
C LYS A 227 -12.15 12.75 2.53
N TYR A 228 -10.91 12.62 3.01
CA TYR A 228 -10.64 12.34 4.42
C TYR A 228 -10.88 13.55 5.31
N LEU A 229 -10.68 14.78 4.81
CA LEU A 229 -11.09 15.98 5.57
C LEU A 229 -12.56 15.93 5.95
N GLU A 230 -13.42 15.64 4.98
CA GLU A 230 -14.87 15.56 5.20
C GLU A 230 -15.24 14.40 6.14
N LEU A 231 -14.65 13.24 5.93
CA LEU A 231 -14.93 12.03 6.72
C LEU A 231 -14.45 12.14 8.17
N PHE A 232 -13.34 12.81 8.41
CA PHE A 232 -12.88 13.12 9.75
C PHE A 232 -13.60 14.32 10.39
N GLY A 233 -14.56 14.94 9.70
CA GLY A 233 -15.28 16.13 10.20
C GLY A 233 -14.38 17.33 10.41
N LEU A 234 -13.38 17.51 9.54
CA LEU A 234 -12.39 18.57 9.60
C LEU A 234 -12.78 19.74 8.70
N THR A 235 -12.40 20.94 9.09
CA THR A 235 -12.59 22.15 8.28
C THR A 235 -11.48 22.30 7.23
N LYS A 236 -11.72 23.07 6.17
CA LYS A 236 -10.76 23.22 5.07
C LYS A 236 -9.60 24.17 5.38
N ASP A 237 -9.62 24.87 6.50
CA ASP A 237 -8.61 25.86 6.92
C ASP A 237 -7.37 25.25 7.59
N ILE A 238 -7.37 23.94 7.80
CA ILE A 238 -6.24 23.22 8.43
C ILE A 238 -5.17 22.81 7.42
N SER A 239 -4.04 22.34 7.95
CA SER A 239 -3.09 21.52 7.19
C SER A 239 -3.43 20.05 7.33
N PHE A 240 -3.45 19.32 6.21
CA PHE A 240 -3.66 17.88 6.22
C PHE A 240 -2.81 17.20 5.15
N TYR A 241 -1.86 16.38 5.59
CA TYR A 241 -0.91 15.68 4.74
C TYR A 241 -0.91 14.20 5.02
N ARG A 242 -0.96 13.40 3.97
CA ARG A 242 -0.67 11.96 4.00
C ARG A 242 0.56 11.69 3.15
N GLY A 243 1.48 10.89 3.66
CA GLY A 243 2.72 10.58 2.96
C GLY A 243 3.22 9.16 3.19
N LEU A 244 4.11 8.72 2.32
CA LEU A 244 4.82 7.45 2.47
C LEU A 244 6.23 7.70 2.95
N LEU A 245 6.67 6.94 3.96
CA LEU A 245 8.04 6.99 4.47
C LEU A 245 8.96 6.11 3.63
N ARG A 246 10.18 6.59 3.41
CA ARG A 246 11.23 5.88 2.70
C ARG A 246 12.60 6.19 3.32
N TYR A 247 13.53 5.28 3.19
CA TYR A 247 14.91 5.57 3.58
C TYR A 247 15.50 6.71 2.75
N PRO A 248 16.42 7.52 3.33
CA PRO A 248 17.05 8.66 2.62
C PRO A 248 17.69 8.27 1.30
N GLY A 249 17.49 9.12 0.28
CA GLY A 249 17.96 8.91 -1.09
C GLY A 249 17.00 8.17 -2.01
N TYR A 250 15.90 7.63 -1.47
CA TYR A 250 14.89 6.92 -2.25
C TYR A 250 14.21 7.83 -3.28
N CYS A 251 13.73 9.00 -2.87
CA CYS A 251 12.98 9.89 -3.76
C CYS A 251 13.82 10.38 -4.95
N ASN A 252 15.07 10.72 -4.72
CA ASN A 252 15.98 11.09 -5.83
C ASN A 252 16.21 9.91 -6.78
N ASN A 253 16.35 8.68 -6.27
CA ASN A 253 16.47 7.51 -7.14
C ASN A 253 15.26 7.32 -8.04
N MET A 254 14.07 7.34 -7.47
CA MET A 254 12.83 7.15 -8.22
C MET A 254 12.62 8.27 -9.24
N ARG A 255 13.00 9.51 -8.88
CA ARG A 255 12.99 10.64 -9.79
C ARG A 255 13.88 10.39 -11.00
N TYR A 256 15.14 10.02 -10.79
CA TYR A 256 16.09 9.81 -11.88
C TYR A 256 15.75 8.61 -12.75
N LEU A 257 15.24 7.50 -12.17
CA LEU A 257 14.70 6.38 -12.94
C LEU A 257 13.56 6.81 -13.87
N GLY A 258 12.68 7.71 -13.39
CA GLY A 258 11.61 8.29 -14.20
C GLY A 258 12.14 9.23 -15.30
N GLU A 259 13.09 10.11 -14.95
CA GLU A 259 13.69 11.11 -15.87
C GLU A 259 14.44 10.45 -17.05
N ILE A 260 15.11 9.31 -16.85
CA ILE A 260 15.68 8.52 -17.94
C ILE A 260 14.69 7.63 -18.69
N GLY A 261 13.38 7.71 -18.36
CA GLY A 261 12.31 7.04 -19.09
C GLY A 261 12.03 5.60 -18.69
N LEU A 262 12.61 5.07 -17.60
CA LEU A 262 12.39 3.69 -17.16
C LEU A 262 10.97 3.43 -16.61
N PHE A 263 10.16 4.48 -16.36
CA PHE A 263 8.77 4.33 -15.95
C PHE A 263 7.79 4.24 -17.13
N ASP A 264 8.26 4.20 -18.37
CA ASP A 264 7.36 4.01 -19.50
C ASP A 264 6.74 2.60 -19.46
N SER A 265 5.42 2.57 -19.39
CA SER A 265 4.60 1.34 -19.39
C SER A 265 3.64 1.25 -20.57
N LYS A 266 3.83 2.08 -21.60
CA LYS A 266 2.93 2.18 -22.76
C LYS A 266 3.55 1.61 -24.01
N GLN A 267 4.81 1.93 -24.27
CA GLN A 267 5.50 1.52 -25.47
C GLN A 267 6.08 0.12 -25.32
N MET A 268 5.55 -0.82 -26.11
CA MET A 268 6.10 -2.18 -26.19
C MET A 268 7.33 -2.17 -27.10
N GLU A 269 8.43 -2.72 -26.60
CA GLU A 269 9.71 -2.82 -27.31
C GLU A 269 10.16 -4.27 -27.42
N ASN A 270 11.00 -4.56 -28.42
CA ASN A 270 11.68 -5.85 -28.58
C ASN A 270 13.10 -5.72 -28.04
N PHE A 271 13.46 -6.56 -27.09
CA PHE A 271 14.77 -6.58 -26.42
C PHE A 271 15.61 -7.80 -26.83
N GLU A 272 15.19 -8.55 -27.85
CA GLU A 272 15.95 -9.68 -28.33
C GLU A 272 17.32 -9.22 -28.85
N ASN A 273 18.39 -9.83 -28.34
CA ASN A 273 19.79 -9.46 -28.60
C ASN A 273 20.20 -8.04 -28.16
N VAL A 274 19.42 -7.39 -27.32
CA VAL A 274 19.78 -6.09 -26.70
C VAL A 274 20.41 -6.35 -25.34
N THR A 275 21.57 -5.74 -25.06
CA THR A 275 22.18 -5.79 -23.73
C THR A 275 21.67 -4.66 -22.84
N TYR A 276 21.77 -4.83 -21.51
CA TYR A 276 21.43 -3.74 -20.58
C TYR A 276 22.22 -2.47 -20.87
N ARG A 277 23.50 -2.61 -21.23
CA ARG A 277 24.36 -1.50 -21.65
C ARG A 277 23.80 -0.75 -22.86
N GLN A 278 23.41 -1.47 -23.92
CA GLN A 278 22.82 -0.88 -25.13
C GLN A 278 21.49 -0.21 -24.82
N PHE A 279 20.63 -0.88 -24.04
CA PHE A 279 19.36 -0.35 -23.61
C PHE A 279 19.52 0.95 -22.84
N THR A 280 20.42 0.99 -21.85
CA THR A 280 20.66 2.19 -21.05
C THR A 280 21.22 3.34 -21.88
N ALA A 281 22.15 3.06 -22.81
CA ALA A 281 22.64 4.08 -23.73
C ALA A 281 21.49 4.66 -24.59
N SER A 282 20.59 3.81 -25.09
CA SER A 282 19.45 4.27 -25.89
C SER A 282 18.48 5.19 -25.14
N LEU A 283 18.32 5.00 -23.82
CA LEU A 283 17.46 5.86 -22.98
C LEU A 283 17.92 7.33 -22.96
N VAL A 284 19.22 7.56 -23.10
CA VAL A 284 19.83 8.89 -23.07
C VAL A 284 20.32 9.36 -24.45
N GLY A 285 19.86 8.72 -25.51
CA GLY A 285 20.20 9.09 -26.88
C GLY A 285 21.66 8.85 -27.26
N ALA A 286 22.33 7.91 -26.59
CA ALA A 286 23.71 7.56 -26.82
C ALA A 286 23.86 6.22 -27.57
N ASP A 287 24.96 6.05 -28.31
CA ASP A 287 25.37 4.77 -28.85
C ASP A 287 26.33 4.08 -27.85
N ALA A 288 26.00 2.86 -27.45
CA ALA A 288 26.76 2.13 -26.45
C ALA A 288 28.22 1.82 -26.86
N TYR A 289 28.51 1.81 -28.17
CA TYR A 289 29.75 1.32 -28.74
C TYR A 289 30.50 2.32 -29.66
N LYS A 290 29.85 3.39 -30.09
CA LYS A 290 30.41 4.33 -31.07
C LYS A 290 31.17 5.52 -30.50
N ASN A 291 31.05 5.80 -29.22
CA ASN A 291 31.73 6.93 -28.59
C ASN A 291 32.73 6.43 -27.55
N ASP A 292 33.84 7.14 -27.40
CA ASP A 292 34.85 6.88 -26.37
C ASP A 292 34.35 7.06 -24.92
N ARG A 293 33.08 7.44 -24.76
CA ARG A 293 32.46 7.66 -23.46
C ARG A 293 31.59 6.48 -23.04
N LYS A 294 31.71 6.07 -21.77
CA LYS A 294 30.91 5.00 -21.16
C LYS A 294 29.46 5.40 -21.00
N PRO A 295 28.48 4.48 -21.06
CA PRO A 295 27.08 4.78 -20.81
C PRO A 295 26.81 5.45 -19.46
N GLU A 296 27.59 5.13 -18.43
CA GLU A 296 27.55 5.77 -17.11
C GLU A 296 27.78 7.28 -17.21
N GLU A 297 28.79 7.70 -17.99
CA GLU A 297 29.13 9.12 -18.22
C GLU A 297 27.99 9.82 -18.97
N LYS A 298 27.37 9.13 -19.93
CA LYS A 298 26.24 9.68 -20.69
C LYS A 298 24.96 9.83 -19.86
N VAL A 299 24.67 8.88 -18.97
CA VAL A 299 23.56 9.00 -18.00
C VAL A 299 23.83 10.16 -17.04
N ALA A 300 25.05 10.29 -16.53
CA ALA A 300 25.42 11.39 -15.64
C ALA A 300 25.27 12.75 -16.34
N GLU A 301 25.78 12.87 -17.58
CA GLU A 301 25.64 14.09 -18.40
C GLU A 301 24.15 14.41 -18.66
N PHE A 302 23.33 13.43 -19.06
CA PHE A 302 21.91 13.60 -19.34
C PHE A 302 21.13 14.12 -18.12
N LEU A 303 21.47 13.62 -16.92
CA LEU A 303 20.82 14.00 -15.67
C LEU A 303 21.49 15.21 -14.99
N ASN A 304 22.56 15.77 -15.56
CA ASN A 304 23.39 16.81 -14.95
C ASN A 304 23.90 16.41 -13.54
N LEU A 305 24.46 15.20 -13.45
CA LEU A 305 25.02 14.62 -12.23
C LEU A 305 26.53 14.44 -12.35
N ASP A 306 27.22 14.38 -11.21
CA ASP A 306 28.56 13.86 -11.15
C ASP A 306 28.59 12.36 -11.45
N ILE A 307 29.63 11.86 -12.11
CA ILE A 307 29.79 10.44 -12.45
C ILE A 307 29.82 9.55 -11.20
N ASN A 308 30.25 10.10 -10.06
CA ASN A 308 30.25 9.40 -8.76
C ASN A 308 28.98 9.64 -7.94
N ALA A 309 27.94 10.23 -8.52
CA ALA A 309 26.68 10.42 -7.82
C ALA A 309 26.06 9.06 -7.41
N ASP A 310 25.42 9.01 -6.25
CA ASP A 310 24.78 7.81 -5.71
C ASP A 310 23.88 7.10 -6.73
N PHE A 311 23.12 7.85 -7.52
CA PHE A 311 22.24 7.28 -8.53
C PHE A 311 23.00 6.45 -9.58
N ILE A 312 24.16 6.91 -10.03
CA ILE A 312 24.98 6.15 -11.00
C ILE A 312 25.45 4.83 -10.40
N HIS A 313 25.88 4.84 -9.13
CA HIS A 313 26.24 3.62 -8.40
C HIS A 313 25.05 2.66 -8.23
N ARG A 314 23.86 3.18 -7.93
CA ARG A 314 22.62 2.39 -7.77
C ARG A 314 22.16 1.78 -9.09
N LEU A 315 22.21 2.56 -10.18
CA LEU A 315 21.88 2.06 -11.52
C LEU A 315 22.87 0.98 -11.98
N LYS A 316 24.17 1.16 -11.66
CA LYS A 316 25.20 0.15 -11.86
C LYS A 316 24.94 -1.11 -11.04
N TRP A 317 24.58 -0.96 -9.76
CA TRP A 317 24.22 -2.08 -8.90
C TRP A 317 23.00 -2.84 -9.43
N LEU A 318 22.00 -2.17 -9.98
CA LEU A 318 20.89 -2.81 -10.66
C LEU A 318 21.33 -3.57 -11.92
N GLY A 319 22.52 -3.29 -12.47
CA GLY A 319 23.09 -3.97 -13.64
C GLY A 319 22.73 -3.34 -14.97
N PHE A 320 22.27 -2.10 -14.99
CA PHE A 320 21.91 -1.39 -16.22
C PHE A 320 23.10 -1.02 -17.12
N PHE A 321 24.33 -1.15 -16.64
CA PHE A 321 25.54 -0.94 -17.43
C PHE A 321 26.25 -2.25 -17.82
N GLU A 322 25.65 -3.40 -17.51
CA GLU A 322 26.20 -4.72 -17.84
C GLU A 322 26.08 -5.03 -19.34
N ASP A 323 27.13 -5.60 -19.92
CA ASP A 323 27.14 -6.04 -21.31
C ASP A 323 26.64 -7.48 -21.43
N ARG A 324 25.44 -7.74 -20.91
CA ARG A 324 24.72 -9.00 -21.01
C ARG A 324 23.31 -8.77 -21.54
N PRO A 325 22.71 -9.75 -22.23
CA PRO A 325 21.35 -9.65 -22.76
C PRO A 325 20.32 -9.31 -21.67
N ILE A 326 19.30 -8.54 -22.04
CA ILE A 326 18.13 -8.31 -21.22
C ILE A 326 17.37 -9.64 -21.03
N ASP A 327 16.93 -9.91 -19.81
CA ASP A 327 16.31 -11.18 -19.46
C ASP A 327 14.91 -11.37 -20.07
N ILE A 328 14.20 -10.28 -20.38
CA ILE A 328 12.90 -10.30 -21.09
C ILE A 328 13.08 -10.00 -22.57
N LYS A 329 12.38 -10.75 -23.43
CA LYS A 329 12.49 -10.58 -24.90
C LYS A 329 11.62 -9.46 -25.44
N LYS A 330 10.47 -9.23 -24.84
CA LYS A 330 9.48 -8.23 -25.26
C LYS A 330 8.75 -7.67 -24.04
N GLY A 331 8.59 -6.37 -23.98
CA GLY A 331 7.92 -5.70 -22.87
C GLY A 331 8.04 -4.19 -22.98
N THR A 332 7.67 -3.49 -21.93
CA THR A 332 7.90 -2.05 -21.77
C THR A 332 9.22 -1.80 -21.04
N ARG A 333 9.69 -0.55 -21.05
CA ARG A 333 10.87 -0.15 -20.26
C ARG A 333 10.65 -0.39 -18.76
N LEU A 334 9.42 -0.20 -18.30
CA LEU A 334 9.05 -0.52 -16.92
C LEU A 334 9.18 -2.02 -16.61
N ASP A 335 8.84 -2.91 -17.57
CA ASP A 335 9.00 -4.35 -17.37
C ASP A 335 10.46 -4.74 -17.22
N VAL A 336 11.38 -4.11 -17.97
CA VAL A 336 12.83 -4.30 -17.81
C VAL A 336 13.30 -3.86 -16.43
N LEU A 337 12.85 -2.68 -15.96
CA LEU A 337 13.16 -2.20 -14.61
C LEU A 337 12.63 -3.14 -13.54
N LEU A 338 11.37 -3.56 -13.66
CA LEU A 338 10.70 -4.46 -12.71
C LEU A 338 11.43 -5.79 -12.59
N ASP A 339 11.78 -6.41 -13.71
CA ASP A 339 12.53 -7.67 -13.71
C ASP A 339 13.85 -7.54 -12.95
N ARG A 340 14.59 -6.46 -13.18
CA ARG A 340 15.86 -6.21 -12.47
C ARG A 340 15.66 -5.96 -10.97
N MET A 341 14.67 -5.13 -10.62
CA MET A 341 14.39 -4.84 -9.22
C MET A 341 13.92 -6.08 -8.49
N LEU A 342 13.03 -6.89 -9.05
CA LEU A 342 12.56 -8.12 -8.43
C LEU A 342 13.69 -9.13 -8.16
N LYS A 343 14.64 -9.26 -9.09
CA LYS A 343 15.80 -10.16 -8.92
C LYS A 343 16.77 -9.69 -7.85
N LYS A 344 16.83 -8.39 -7.54
CA LYS A 344 17.82 -7.81 -6.63
C LYS A 344 17.25 -7.25 -5.33
N MET A 345 15.94 -7.05 -5.28
CA MET A 345 15.27 -6.37 -4.16
C MET A 345 14.14 -7.22 -3.56
N SER A 346 14.18 -8.53 -3.76
CA SER A 346 13.31 -9.47 -3.04
C SER A 346 13.88 -9.77 -1.67
N TYR A 347 13.02 -10.12 -0.72
CA TYR A 347 13.43 -10.61 0.59
C TYR A 347 13.91 -12.04 0.51
N GLU A 348 14.99 -12.34 1.20
CA GLU A 348 15.36 -13.72 1.54
C GLU A 348 14.47 -14.23 2.69
N PRO A 349 14.23 -15.54 2.81
CA PRO A 349 13.29 -16.08 3.80
C PRO A 349 13.59 -15.70 5.27
N HIS A 350 14.85 -15.44 5.62
CA HIS A 350 15.27 -15.02 6.96
C HIS A 350 15.16 -13.52 7.19
N GLU A 351 14.96 -12.72 6.14
CA GLU A 351 14.94 -11.28 6.25
C GLU A 351 13.56 -10.79 6.69
N LYS A 352 13.58 -9.72 7.46
CA LYS A 352 12.36 -9.04 7.95
C LYS A 352 12.12 -7.76 7.18
N ASP A 353 10.87 -7.52 6.86
CA ASP A 353 10.37 -6.19 6.56
C ASP A 353 9.94 -5.49 7.85
N MET A 354 9.62 -4.23 7.74
CA MET A 354 9.13 -3.38 8.81
C MET A 354 8.00 -2.51 8.27
N ILE A 355 6.95 -2.33 9.06
CA ILE A 355 5.95 -1.28 8.83
C ILE A 355 6.10 -0.19 9.90
N ILE A 356 5.85 1.05 9.48
CA ILE A 356 5.69 2.18 10.39
C ILE A 356 4.42 2.92 9.99
N VAL A 357 3.50 3.08 10.93
CA VAL A 357 2.38 4.01 10.83
C VAL A 357 2.61 5.11 11.86
N HIS A 358 2.77 6.35 11.41
CA HIS A 358 3.05 7.48 12.29
C HIS A 358 2.08 8.63 12.01
N VAL A 359 1.41 9.09 13.06
CA VAL A 359 0.45 10.20 12.98
C VAL A 359 0.91 11.32 13.91
N GLU A 360 0.97 12.53 13.36
CA GLU A 360 1.21 13.77 14.09
C GLU A 360 -0.01 14.68 13.98
N ILE A 361 -0.52 15.17 15.09
CA ILE A 361 -1.59 16.18 15.13
C ILE A 361 -1.16 17.34 16.02
N ILE A 362 -1.19 18.55 15.46
CA ILE A 362 -1.13 19.77 16.25
C ILE A 362 -2.57 20.15 16.63
N ALA A 363 -2.79 20.29 17.93
CA ALA A 363 -4.08 20.64 18.51
C ALA A 363 -4.00 21.97 19.27
N GLU A 364 -5.09 22.73 19.21
CA GLU A 364 -5.31 23.94 19.99
C GLU A 364 -6.49 23.72 20.94
N PHE A 365 -6.39 24.26 22.17
CA PHE A 365 -7.40 24.11 23.20
C PHE A 365 -8.05 25.47 23.57
N PRO A 366 -9.23 25.48 24.22
CA PRO A 366 -9.95 26.70 24.55
C PRO A 366 -9.18 27.69 25.42
N ASP A 367 -8.27 27.21 26.26
CA ASP A 367 -7.37 28.01 27.10
C ASP A 367 -6.19 28.61 26.34
N LYS A 368 -6.15 28.42 25.00
CA LYS A 368 -5.09 28.81 24.07
C LYS A 368 -3.79 28.03 24.22
N SER A 369 -3.76 26.95 25.00
CA SER A 369 -2.64 26.02 24.97
C SER A 369 -2.58 25.27 23.64
N GLY A 370 -1.37 24.86 23.22
CA GLY A 370 -1.13 24.04 22.05
C GLY A 370 -0.41 22.75 22.41
N GLU A 371 -0.73 21.69 21.70
CA GLU A 371 -0.07 20.40 21.87
C GLU A 371 0.21 19.73 20.54
N LYS A 372 1.33 19.04 20.46
CA LYS A 372 1.62 18.08 19.41
C LYS A 372 1.34 16.66 19.94
N ARG A 373 0.34 16.01 19.39
CA ARG A 373 -0.04 14.61 19.69
C ARG A 373 0.55 13.68 18.64
N LEU A 374 1.22 12.65 19.11
CA LEU A 374 1.87 11.63 18.27
C LEU A 374 1.28 10.26 18.57
N ALA A 375 1.09 9.47 17.53
CA ALA A 375 0.81 8.04 17.66
C ALA A 375 1.70 7.30 16.64
N THR A 376 2.52 6.37 17.13
CA THR A 376 3.46 5.62 16.31
C THR A 376 3.28 4.13 16.54
N MET A 377 3.08 3.39 15.47
CA MET A 377 3.09 1.93 15.43
C MET A 377 4.26 1.50 14.57
N MET A 378 5.11 0.63 15.11
CA MET A 378 6.20 -0.01 14.37
C MET A 378 6.16 -1.50 14.62
N MET A 379 6.28 -2.28 13.56
CA MET A 379 6.31 -3.73 13.63
C MET A 379 7.24 -4.30 12.57
N GLU A 380 7.95 -5.37 12.94
CA GLU A 380 8.77 -6.17 12.04
C GLU A 380 8.09 -7.48 11.65
N GLY A 381 8.45 -7.99 10.49
CA GLY A 381 8.05 -9.30 10.00
C GLY A 381 8.65 -10.44 10.82
N ILE A 382 8.15 -11.64 10.61
CA ILE A 382 8.61 -12.85 11.29
C ILE A 382 9.51 -13.62 10.32
N PRO A 383 10.78 -13.85 10.64
CA PRO A 383 11.68 -14.63 9.78
C PRO A 383 11.08 -16.00 9.43
N TYR A 384 11.22 -16.40 8.17
CA TYR A 384 10.66 -17.66 7.63
C TYR A 384 9.13 -17.79 7.72
N SER A 385 8.41 -16.69 7.98
CA SER A 385 6.96 -16.66 8.15
C SER A 385 6.36 -15.41 7.49
N ASP A 386 5.40 -14.77 8.14
CA ASP A 386 4.65 -13.66 7.58
C ASP A 386 5.40 -12.33 7.70
N SER A 387 5.40 -11.57 6.62
CA SER A 387 5.94 -10.21 6.61
C SER A 387 5.10 -9.27 7.49
N ALA A 388 5.73 -8.20 8.01
CA ALA A 388 5.00 -7.15 8.73
C ALA A 388 3.90 -6.55 7.84
N MET A 389 4.20 -6.32 6.56
CA MET A 389 3.24 -5.80 5.58
C MET A 389 2.06 -6.75 5.39
N SER A 390 2.29 -8.05 5.23
CA SER A 390 1.19 -9.01 5.03
C SER A 390 0.26 -9.08 6.24
N ARG A 391 0.82 -9.01 7.46
CA ARG A 391 0.06 -8.97 8.71
C ARG A 391 -0.69 -7.65 8.89
N ALA A 392 -0.04 -6.51 8.62
CA ALA A 392 -0.64 -5.17 8.74
C ALA A 392 -1.77 -4.92 7.74
N VAL A 393 -1.73 -5.58 6.58
CA VAL A 393 -2.79 -5.51 5.57
C VAL A 393 -3.86 -6.58 5.83
N GLY A 394 -3.45 -7.80 6.19
CA GLY A 394 -4.37 -8.94 6.28
C GLY A 394 -5.18 -9.01 7.56
N LEU A 395 -4.59 -8.72 8.72
CA LEU A 395 -5.31 -8.83 9.99
C LEU A 395 -6.46 -7.82 10.15
N PRO A 396 -6.33 -6.53 9.79
CA PRO A 396 -7.46 -5.60 9.91
C PRO A 396 -8.67 -6.04 9.10
N VAL A 397 -8.51 -6.51 7.87
CA VAL A 397 -9.63 -6.97 7.05
C VAL A 397 -10.22 -8.29 7.57
N ALA A 398 -9.40 -9.18 8.11
CA ALA A 398 -9.86 -10.44 8.70
C ALA A 398 -10.68 -10.21 9.97
N ILE A 399 -10.18 -9.39 10.89
CA ILE A 399 -10.89 -8.99 12.12
C ILE A 399 -12.18 -8.25 11.77
N GLY A 400 -12.12 -7.28 10.85
CA GLY A 400 -13.30 -6.57 10.36
C GLY A 400 -14.36 -7.52 9.78
N THR A 401 -13.92 -8.52 9.01
CA THR A 401 -14.82 -9.55 8.46
C THR A 401 -15.52 -10.35 9.57
N ARG A 402 -14.78 -10.78 10.59
CA ARG A 402 -15.38 -11.43 11.76
C ARG A 402 -16.37 -10.53 12.47
N MET A 403 -16.02 -9.25 12.69
CA MET A 403 -16.91 -8.29 13.35
C MET A 403 -18.22 -8.07 12.58
N VAL A 404 -18.18 -8.07 11.24
CA VAL A 404 -19.40 -8.02 10.41
C VAL A 404 -20.23 -9.30 10.60
N LEU A 405 -19.61 -10.47 10.54
CA LEU A 405 -20.30 -11.76 10.70
C LEU A 405 -20.90 -11.97 12.09
N GLU A 406 -20.31 -11.36 13.13
CA GLU A 406 -20.80 -11.37 14.51
C GLU A 406 -21.82 -10.25 14.79
N GLY A 407 -22.15 -9.42 13.81
CA GLY A 407 -23.10 -8.32 13.97
C GLY A 407 -22.55 -7.14 14.83
N LYS A 408 -21.23 -7.05 15.02
CA LYS A 408 -20.59 -5.92 15.72
C LYS A 408 -20.46 -4.68 14.82
N ILE A 409 -20.46 -4.88 13.51
CA ILE A 409 -20.53 -3.83 12.49
C ILE A 409 -21.85 -4.00 11.77
N ASN A 410 -22.80 -3.08 12.00
CA ASN A 410 -24.16 -3.12 11.43
C ASN A 410 -24.39 -2.06 10.35
N ALA A 411 -23.33 -1.54 9.74
CA ALA A 411 -23.40 -0.58 8.65
C ALA A 411 -23.86 -1.26 7.34
N VAL A 412 -24.51 -0.49 6.47
CA VAL A 412 -24.95 -0.92 5.14
C VAL A 412 -24.61 0.14 4.11
N GLY A 413 -24.30 -0.27 2.89
CA GLY A 413 -23.86 0.61 1.82
C GLY A 413 -22.36 0.52 1.60
N ALA A 414 -21.72 1.60 1.12
CA ALA A 414 -20.28 1.65 0.87
C ALA A 414 -19.59 2.56 1.90
N HIS A 415 -18.63 1.99 2.62
CA HIS A 415 -17.94 2.64 3.74
C HIS A 415 -16.44 2.42 3.69
N ILE A 416 -15.73 3.27 4.44
CA ILE A 416 -14.32 3.12 4.80
C ILE A 416 -14.16 3.42 6.29
N PRO A 417 -13.06 3.03 6.97
CA PRO A 417 -12.93 3.19 8.43
C PRO A 417 -13.29 4.57 8.99
N PRO A 418 -12.86 5.72 8.38
CA PRO A 418 -13.23 7.04 8.88
C PRO A 418 -14.75 7.34 8.84
N SER A 419 -15.50 6.65 7.98
CA SER A 419 -16.96 6.85 7.89
C SER A 419 -17.75 5.99 8.89
N LEU A 420 -17.08 5.20 9.70
CA LEU A 420 -17.67 4.32 10.72
C LEU A 420 -17.07 4.64 12.11
N PRO A 421 -17.54 5.72 12.77
CA PRO A 421 -17.08 6.06 14.11
C PRO A 421 -17.27 4.88 15.06
N GLY A 422 -16.26 4.59 15.86
CA GLY A 422 -16.29 3.44 16.79
C GLY A 422 -15.76 2.12 16.21
N LEU A 423 -15.55 2.00 14.89
CA LEU A 423 -14.93 0.82 14.29
C LEU A 423 -13.50 0.61 14.80
N TYR A 424 -12.71 1.68 14.88
CA TYR A 424 -11.28 1.58 15.16
C TYR A 424 -10.97 1.04 16.56
N LYS A 425 -11.75 1.40 17.59
CA LYS A 425 -11.48 0.99 18.98
C LYS A 425 -11.40 -0.53 19.15
N PRO A 426 -12.48 -1.30 18.92
CA PRO A 426 -12.44 -2.75 19.10
C PRO A 426 -11.49 -3.43 18.12
N LEU A 427 -11.26 -2.84 16.94
CA LEU A 427 -10.34 -3.38 15.96
C LEU A 427 -8.88 -3.18 16.40
N LEU A 428 -8.49 -2.00 16.89
CA LEU A 428 -7.16 -1.75 17.41
C LEU A 428 -6.89 -2.51 18.72
N GLU A 429 -7.90 -2.68 19.59
CA GLU A 429 -7.80 -3.50 20.81
C GLU A 429 -7.45 -4.95 20.47
N GLU A 430 -8.08 -5.51 19.48
CA GLU A 430 -7.77 -6.87 19.03
C GLU A 430 -6.42 -6.95 18.31
N LEU A 431 -6.13 -6.02 17.42
CA LEU A 431 -4.83 -5.93 16.75
C LEU A 431 -3.67 -5.82 17.73
N ALA A 432 -3.88 -5.19 18.89
CA ALA A 432 -2.87 -5.11 19.95
C ALA A 432 -2.47 -6.50 20.49
N THR A 433 -3.39 -7.47 20.52
CA THR A 433 -3.08 -8.86 20.89
C THR A 433 -2.18 -9.57 19.88
N HIS A 434 -2.11 -9.03 18.66
CA HIS A 434 -1.23 -9.48 17.58
C HIS A 434 0.04 -8.62 17.43
N GLY A 435 0.29 -7.71 18.39
CA GLY A 435 1.48 -6.86 18.44
C GLY A 435 1.34 -5.51 17.73
N PHE A 436 0.17 -5.15 17.20
CA PHE A 436 -0.08 -3.86 16.56
C PHE A 436 -0.49 -2.84 17.61
N VAL A 437 0.48 -2.12 18.17
CA VAL A 437 0.25 -1.17 19.27
C VAL A 437 0.73 0.22 18.87
N PHE A 438 -0.15 1.22 19.00
CA PHE A 438 0.24 2.61 18.91
C PHE A 438 0.84 3.10 20.21
N THR A 439 2.12 3.47 20.20
CA THR A 439 2.75 4.25 21.26
C THR A 439 2.38 5.72 21.07
N LYS A 440 1.85 6.36 22.13
CA LYS A 440 1.42 7.77 22.08
C LYS A 440 2.38 8.66 22.84
N LYS A 441 2.56 9.89 22.34
CA LYS A 441 3.34 10.94 23.00
C LYS A 441 2.64 12.29 22.85
N THR A 442 2.56 13.06 23.92
CA THR A 442 2.04 14.43 23.93
C THR A 442 3.18 15.39 24.23
N ILE A 443 3.30 16.44 23.45
CA ILE A 443 4.33 17.49 23.60
C ILE A 443 3.59 18.84 23.65
N PRO A 444 3.46 19.46 24.82
CA PRO A 444 2.86 20.79 24.95
C PRO A 444 3.81 21.87 24.41
N PHE A 445 3.25 23.01 23.94
CA PHE A 445 4.00 24.19 23.51
C PHE A 445 3.20 25.50 23.70
#